data_cc0b023d3652a21238be24f844fdcbba
#
_entry.id   cc0b023d3652a21238be24f844fdcbba
#
_cell.length_a   1.000
_cell.length_b   1.000
_cell.length_c   1.000
_cell.angle_alpha   90.00
_cell.angle_beta   90.00
_cell.angle_gamma   90.00
#
_symmetry.space_group_name_H-M   'P 1'
#
loop_
_entity.id
_entity.type
_entity.pdbx_description
1 polymer ?
#
loop_
_entity_poly.entity_id
_entity_poly.type
_entity_poly.pdbx_seq_one_letter_code
_entity_poly.pdbx_strand_id
1 'polypeptide(L)'
;MNTLKMLGLKDNWLYEVVVSSYKGQIPHAAPFGMKIRNFNKIIIEMYKGSSTLKNVLAEKEFALNAVDDPTIFYNTLYRKEKINFGIAELINAPVLLHSPLSIEARLETTTEKENSYLFEADIVHINTRRDGKFTNRAKALVLESLILSTRTGLIPQKELEKALKENYRIIK
;
A
#
# COMPACT_ATOMS: atom_id res chain seq x y z
N MET A 1 9.61 13.89 17.38
CA MET A 1 9.77 12.44 17.10
C MET A 1 8.87 12.13 15.91
N ASN A 2 9.33 11.40 14.88
CA ASN A 2 8.54 11.22 13.64
C ASN A 2 7.44 10.17 13.87
N THR A 3 6.19 10.52 13.62
CA THR A 3 5.00 9.66 13.83
C THR A 3 5.10 8.31 13.13
N LEU A 4 5.65 8.27 11.90
CA LEU A 4 5.80 7.01 11.16
C LEU A 4 6.77 6.04 11.83
N LYS A 5 7.85 6.54 12.44
CA LYS A 5 8.77 5.72 13.23
C LYS A 5 8.09 5.16 14.48
N MET A 6 7.27 5.95 15.15
CA MET A 6 6.50 5.50 16.31
C MET A 6 5.50 4.39 15.96
N LEU A 7 4.93 4.46 14.76
CA LEU A 7 4.05 3.43 14.20
C LEU A 7 4.81 2.16 13.72
N GLY A 8 6.13 2.11 13.92
CA GLY A 8 6.96 0.96 13.55
C GLY A 8 7.22 0.82 12.05
N LEU A 9 6.97 1.86 11.27
CA LEU A 9 7.29 1.88 9.86
C LEU A 9 8.80 2.10 9.67
N LYS A 10 9.37 1.43 8.67
CA LYS A 10 10.78 1.52 8.30
C LYS A 10 10.94 2.14 6.93
N ASP A 11 12.01 2.89 6.77
CA ASP A 11 12.34 3.54 5.52
C ASP A 11 12.63 2.51 4.41
N ASN A 12 12.13 2.76 3.21
CA ASN A 12 12.26 1.92 2.01
C ASN A 12 11.68 0.48 2.09
N TRP A 13 10.97 0.15 3.17
CA TRP A 13 10.28 -1.13 3.25
C TRP A 13 8.96 -1.10 2.48
N LEU A 14 8.61 -2.25 1.88
CA LEU A 14 7.36 -2.41 1.12
C LEU A 14 6.23 -2.81 2.06
N TYR A 15 5.19 -1.98 2.08
CA TYR A 15 3.96 -2.20 2.84
C TYR A 15 2.76 -2.36 1.92
N GLU A 16 1.84 -3.24 2.29
CA GLU A 16 0.54 -3.38 1.64
C GLU A 16 -0.46 -2.39 2.23
N VAL A 17 -1.15 -1.69 1.36
CA VAL A 17 -2.14 -0.69 1.71
C VAL A 17 -3.35 -0.79 0.80
N VAL A 18 -4.47 -0.25 1.24
CA VAL A 18 -5.56 0.10 0.35
C VAL A 18 -5.46 1.59 0.03
N VAL A 19 -5.21 1.90 -1.24
CA VAL A 19 -5.29 3.29 -1.74
C VAL A 19 -6.73 3.64 -2.01
N SER A 20 -7.19 4.76 -1.47
CA SER A 20 -8.51 5.32 -1.74
C SER A 20 -8.41 6.70 -2.39
N SER A 21 -9.26 6.96 -3.36
CA SER A 21 -9.29 8.17 -4.18
C SER A 21 -10.68 8.43 -4.71
N TYR A 22 -10.99 9.66 -5.11
CA TYR A 22 -12.22 9.98 -5.80
C TYR A 22 -12.07 9.83 -7.33
N LYS A 23 -13.17 9.48 -7.99
CA LYS A 23 -13.42 9.71 -9.41
C LYS A 23 -14.52 10.77 -9.49
N GLY A 24 -14.14 12.03 -9.58
CA GLY A 24 -15.06 13.10 -9.27
C GLY A 24 -15.52 13.02 -7.82
N GLN A 25 -16.78 12.63 -7.58
CA GLN A 25 -17.30 12.43 -6.22
C GLN A 25 -17.52 10.96 -5.83
N ILE A 26 -17.20 10.02 -6.72
CA ILE A 26 -17.41 8.60 -6.48
C ILE A 26 -16.17 8.02 -5.79
N PRO A 27 -16.29 7.48 -4.57
CA PRO A 27 -15.16 6.88 -3.86
C PRO A 27 -14.73 5.58 -4.55
N HIS A 28 -13.43 5.36 -4.58
CA HIS A 28 -12.79 4.18 -5.13
C HIS A 28 -11.68 3.72 -4.21
N ALA A 29 -11.48 2.42 -4.09
CA ALA A 29 -10.40 1.82 -3.32
C ALA A 29 -9.81 0.62 -4.05
N ALA A 30 -8.49 0.44 -3.94
CA ALA A 30 -7.78 -0.71 -4.50
C ALA A 30 -6.48 -1.00 -3.72
N PRO A 31 -6.00 -2.27 -3.73
CA PRO A 31 -4.77 -2.66 -3.05
C PRO A 31 -3.53 -2.20 -3.83
N PHE A 32 -2.53 -1.74 -3.10
CA PHE A 32 -1.23 -1.33 -3.64
C PHE A 32 -0.11 -1.62 -2.66
N GLY A 33 1.12 -1.74 -3.20
CA GLY A 33 2.33 -1.69 -2.41
C GLY A 33 2.86 -0.26 -2.30
N MET A 34 3.21 0.19 -1.11
CA MET A 34 3.85 1.48 -0.87
C MET A 34 5.20 1.32 -0.19
N LYS A 35 6.08 2.29 -0.40
CA LYS A 35 7.28 2.51 0.42
C LYS A 35 7.25 3.90 1.02
N ILE A 36 7.94 4.05 2.15
CA ILE A 36 8.20 5.36 2.75
C ILE A 36 9.64 5.73 2.44
N ARG A 37 9.88 6.98 2.04
CA ARG A 37 11.22 7.53 1.85
C ARG A 37 11.45 8.68 2.81
N ASN A 38 12.57 8.61 3.56
CA ASN A 38 12.98 9.62 4.54
C ASN A 38 11.89 9.97 5.58
N PHE A 39 10.94 9.07 5.81
CA PHE A 39 9.80 9.26 6.74
C PHE A 39 8.92 10.50 6.48
N ASN A 40 8.91 11.01 5.26
CA ASN A 40 8.09 12.17 4.86
C ASN A 40 7.46 12.05 3.48
N LYS A 41 7.90 11.08 2.67
CA LYS A 41 7.39 10.83 1.32
C LYS A 41 6.83 9.42 1.19
N ILE A 42 5.79 9.30 0.39
CA ILE A 42 5.25 8.03 -0.08
C ILE A 42 5.76 7.77 -1.48
N ILE A 43 6.26 6.56 -1.71
CA ILE A 43 6.61 6.05 -3.03
C ILE A 43 5.67 4.92 -3.36
N ILE A 44 4.95 5.05 -4.47
CA ILE A 44 3.98 4.05 -4.91
C ILE A 44 4.04 3.89 -6.43
N GLU A 45 4.00 2.65 -6.89
CA GLU A 45 3.94 2.34 -8.32
C GLU A 45 2.54 1.87 -8.70
N MET A 46 1.95 2.53 -9.70
CA MET A 46 0.61 2.23 -10.21
C MET A 46 0.68 1.84 -11.68
N TYR A 47 0.11 0.68 -12.04
CA TYR A 47 0.12 0.18 -13.40
C TYR A 47 -0.85 0.93 -14.30
N LYS A 48 -0.45 1.12 -15.57
CA LYS A 48 -1.28 1.72 -16.64
C LYS A 48 -2.59 0.94 -16.78
N GLY A 49 -3.68 1.66 -17.02
CA GLY A 49 -5.02 1.07 -17.14
C GLY A 49 -5.81 0.98 -15.83
N SER A 50 -5.17 1.11 -14.64
CA SER A 50 -5.91 1.07 -13.38
C SER A 50 -6.78 2.33 -13.17
N SER A 51 -7.96 2.15 -12.57
CA SER A 51 -8.84 3.27 -12.22
C SER A 51 -8.20 4.19 -11.18
N THR A 52 -7.49 3.61 -10.21
CA THR A 52 -6.79 4.38 -9.17
C THR A 52 -5.74 5.31 -9.77
N LEU A 53 -4.95 4.84 -10.75
CA LEU A 53 -3.99 5.68 -11.45
C LEU A 53 -4.67 6.90 -12.07
N LYS A 54 -5.78 6.68 -12.81
CA LYS A 54 -6.52 7.78 -13.46
C LYS A 54 -7.04 8.78 -12.44
N ASN A 55 -7.57 8.29 -11.33
CA ASN A 55 -8.10 9.13 -10.25
C ASN A 55 -6.98 9.98 -9.62
N VAL A 56 -5.87 9.35 -9.24
CA VAL A 56 -4.75 10.05 -8.58
C VAL A 56 -4.07 11.05 -9.53
N LEU A 57 -4.00 10.76 -10.83
CA LEU A 57 -3.50 11.74 -11.81
C LEU A 57 -4.43 12.95 -11.96
N ALA A 58 -5.73 12.76 -11.84
CA ALA A 58 -6.71 13.84 -11.95
C ALA A 58 -6.82 14.67 -10.66
N GLU A 59 -7.02 14.01 -9.53
CA GLU A 59 -7.34 14.66 -8.25
C GLU A 59 -6.09 15.11 -7.48
N LYS A 60 -4.94 14.50 -7.74
CA LYS A 60 -3.64 14.74 -7.08
C LYS A 60 -3.63 14.43 -5.58
N GLU A 61 -4.73 13.98 -5.02
CA GLU A 61 -4.90 13.66 -3.60
C GLU A 61 -5.46 12.26 -3.44
N PHE A 62 -4.94 11.52 -2.45
CA PHE A 62 -5.36 10.15 -2.16
C PHE A 62 -5.01 9.77 -0.73
N ALA A 63 -5.72 8.77 -0.18
CA ALA A 63 -5.39 8.23 1.13
C ALA A 63 -4.85 6.80 1.03
N LEU A 64 -3.95 6.46 1.96
CA LEU A 64 -3.39 5.13 2.12
C LEU A 64 -3.87 4.56 3.45
N ASN A 65 -4.66 3.51 3.38
CA ASN A 65 -5.32 2.93 4.53
C ASN A 65 -4.59 1.66 4.96
N ALA A 66 -4.20 1.58 6.23
CA ALA A 66 -3.71 0.35 6.83
C ALA A 66 -4.85 -0.66 6.93
N VAL A 67 -4.55 -1.91 6.66
CA VAL A 67 -5.52 -2.99 6.69
C VAL A 67 -4.91 -4.17 7.43
N ASP A 68 -5.55 -4.59 8.49
CA ASP A 68 -5.19 -5.72 9.33
C ASP A 68 -6.01 -6.99 9.02
N ASP A 69 -7.15 -6.82 8.32
CA ASP A 69 -8.00 -7.92 7.86
C ASP A 69 -7.84 -8.12 6.33
N PRO A 70 -7.29 -9.25 5.87
CA PRO A 70 -7.10 -9.52 4.44
C PRO A 70 -8.41 -9.59 3.65
N THR A 71 -9.57 -9.77 4.30
CA THR A 71 -10.87 -9.74 3.61
C THR A 71 -11.18 -8.37 3.03
N ILE A 72 -10.63 -7.30 3.61
CA ILE A 72 -10.78 -5.94 3.08
C ILE A 72 -10.08 -5.82 1.73
N PHE A 73 -8.86 -6.37 1.57
CA PHE A 73 -8.19 -6.40 0.26
C PHE A 73 -9.03 -7.13 -0.78
N TYR A 74 -9.58 -8.30 -0.42
CA TYR A 74 -10.49 -9.05 -1.28
C TYR A 74 -11.72 -8.22 -1.66
N ASN A 75 -12.34 -7.54 -0.70
CA ASN A 75 -13.55 -6.73 -0.93
C ASN A 75 -13.29 -5.56 -1.87
N THR A 76 -12.13 -4.90 -1.79
CA THR A 76 -11.79 -3.79 -2.71
C THR A 76 -11.71 -4.24 -4.18
N LEU A 77 -11.41 -5.52 -4.42
CA LEU A 77 -11.33 -6.10 -5.76
C LEU A 77 -12.67 -6.67 -6.23
N TYR A 78 -13.38 -7.41 -5.38
CA TYR A 78 -14.48 -8.29 -5.79
C TYR A 78 -15.83 -7.98 -5.15
N ARG A 79 -15.86 -7.18 -4.06
CA ARG A 79 -17.07 -6.87 -3.28
C ARG A 79 -17.08 -5.40 -2.84
N LYS A 80 -16.96 -4.49 -3.81
CA LYS A 80 -16.81 -3.04 -3.56
C LYS A 80 -17.96 -2.44 -2.76
N GLU A 81 -19.13 -3.02 -2.86
CA GLU A 81 -20.33 -2.66 -2.09
C GLU A 81 -20.18 -2.87 -0.56
N LYS A 82 -19.18 -3.66 -0.16
CA LYS A 82 -18.88 -3.90 1.27
C LYS A 82 -17.85 -2.91 1.85
N ILE A 83 -17.33 -2.01 1.04
CA ILE A 83 -16.36 -1.01 1.48
C ILE A 83 -17.10 0.25 1.92
N ASN A 84 -16.94 0.61 3.18
CA ASN A 84 -17.51 1.83 3.75
C ASN A 84 -16.44 2.93 3.77
N PHE A 85 -16.80 4.09 3.24
CA PHE A 85 -15.93 5.24 3.15
C PHE A 85 -16.32 6.34 4.12
N GLY A 86 -15.31 6.99 4.70
CA GLY A 86 -15.39 8.29 5.35
C GLY A 86 -14.67 9.34 4.51
N ILE A 87 -14.51 10.53 5.07
CA ILE A 87 -13.85 11.67 4.44
C ILE A 87 -12.50 11.88 5.12
N ALA A 88 -11.47 12.19 4.34
CA ALA A 88 -10.16 12.60 4.85
C ALA A 88 -10.26 13.98 5.56
N GLU A 89 -9.32 14.27 6.45
CA GLU A 89 -9.35 15.49 7.27
C GLU A 89 -8.77 16.71 6.54
N LEU A 90 -7.67 16.54 5.81
CA LEU A 90 -6.92 17.66 5.23
C LEU A 90 -6.80 17.62 3.70
N ILE A 91 -7.32 16.59 3.05
CA ILE A 91 -7.30 16.43 1.58
C ILE A 91 -8.69 16.04 1.07
N ASN A 92 -8.91 16.25 -0.23
CA ASN A 92 -10.13 15.78 -0.89
C ASN A 92 -9.98 14.31 -1.35
N ALA A 93 -10.04 13.39 -0.40
CA ALA A 93 -10.00 11.94 -0.69
C ALA A 93 -10.91 11.16 0.27
N PRO A 94 -11.43 10.00 -0.15
CA PRO A 94 -12.13 9.10 0.75
C PRO A 94 -11.10 8.34 1.62
N VAL A 95 -11.49 7.96 2.84
CA VAL A 95 -10.75 7.03 3.70
C VAL A 95 -11.62 5.83 4.01
N LEU A 96 -11.01 4.67 4.31
CA LEU A 96 -11.77 3.51 4.77
C LEU A 96 -12.18 3.71 6.23
N LEU A 97 -13.49 3.63 6.53
CA LEU A 97 -14.01 3.84 7.89
C LEU A 97 -13.42 2.87 8.92
N HIS A 98 -13.18 1.63 8.53
CA HIS A 98 -12.67 0.59 9.42
C HIS A 98 -11.13 0.49 9.44
N SER A 99 -10.43 1.34 8.69
CA SER A 99 -8.98 1.40 8.75
C SER A 99 -8.51 1.90 10.12
N PRO A 100 -7.61 1.19 10.80
CA PRO A 100 -7.04 1.64 12.06
C PRO A 100 -6.17 2.88 11.91
N LEU A 101 -5.56 3.04 10.74
CA LEU A 101 -4.60 4.08 10.44
C LEU A 101 -4.71 4.49 8.97
N SER A 102 -4.79 5.77 8.68
CA SER A 102 -4.72 6.31 7.32
C SER A 102 -3.65 7.40 7.20
N ILE A 103 -2.99 7.41 6.04
CA ILE A 103 -2.05 8.47 5.64
C ILE A 103 -2.71 9.22 4.50
N GLU A 104 -2.89 10.51 4.66
CA GLU A 104 -3.37 11.43 3.64
C GLU A 104 -2.17 11.97 2.86
N ALA A 105 -2.23 11.85 1.54
CA ALA A 105 -1.11 12.17 0.68
C ALA A 105 -1.50 13.05 -0.50
N ARG A 106 -0.57 13.92 -0.89
CA ARG A 106 -0.69 14.77 -2.08
C ARG A 106 0.42 14.44 -3.06
N LEU A 107 0.04 14.15 -4.30
CA LEU A 107 0.99 13.83 -5.38
C LEU A 107 1.90 15.02 -5.66
N GLU A 108 3.20 14.78 -5.58
CA GLU A 108 4.24 15.78 -5.87
C GLU A 108 4.85 15.55 -7.25
N THR A 109 5.38 14.35 -7.47
CA THR A 109 6.04 14.02 -8.74
C THR A 109 5.52 12.72 -9.33
N THR A 110 5.64 12.63 -10.65
CA THR A 110 5.21 11.48 -11.43
C THR A 110 6.29 11.14 -12.44
N THR A 111 6.80 9.91 -12.38
CA THR A 111 7.73 9.37 -13.38
C THR A 111 7.04 8.29 -14.18
N GLU A 112 6.86 8.52 -15.47
CA GLU A 112 6.29 7.52 -16.38
C GLU A 112 7.32 6.45 -16.69
N LYS A 113 6.87 5.19 -16.65
CA LYS A 113 7.58 3.99 -17.09
C LYS A 113 6.81 3.32 -18.23
N GLU A 114 7.39 2.29 -18.80
CA GLU A 114 6.77 1.55 -19.91
C GLU A 114 5.34 1.09 -19.58
N ASN A 115 5.13 0.41 -18.43
CA ASN A 115 3.85 -0.21 -18.05
C ASN A 115 3.23 0.38 -16.79
N SER A 116 3.83 1.40 -16.19
CA SER A 116 3.40 1.97 -14.90
C SER A 116 3.80 3.45 -14.78
N TYR A 117 3.35 4.04 -13.68
CA TYR A 117 3.82 5.34 -13.18
C TYR A 117 4.37 5.16 -11.77
N LEU A 118 5.54 5.70 -11.51
CA LEU A 118 6.08 5.84 -10.17
C LEU A 118 5.69 7.21 -9.62
N PHE A 119 4.97 7.20 -8.51
CA PHE A 119 4.53 8.40 -7.81
C PHE A 119 5.38 8.63 -6.57
N GLU A 120 5.75 9.89 -6.36
CA GLU A 120 6.23 10.38 -5.09
C GLU A 120 5.22 11.39 -4.57
N ALA A 121 4.77 11.22 -3.33
CA ALA A 121 3.74 12.04 -2.72
C ALA A 121 4.14 12.51 -1.33
N ASP A 122 3.77 13.74 -1.00
CA ASP A 122 3.92 14.31 0.32
C ASP A 122 2.91 13.72 1.29
N ILE A 123 3.35 13.42 2.50
CA ILE A 123 2.47 13.07 3.61
C ILE A 123 1.89 14.37 4.18
N VAL A 124 0.58 14.55 4.04
CA VAL A 124 -0.14 15.74 4.52
C VAL A 124 -0.62 15.53 5.95
N HIS A 125 -1.17 14.35 6.23
CA HIS A 125 -1.75 14.03 7.53
C HIS A 125 -1.67 12.52 7.82
N ILE A 126 -1.63 12.19 9.11
CA ILE A 126 -1.68 10.80 9.58
C ILE A 126 -2.77 10.71 10.64
N ASN A 127 -3.85 10.02 10.31
CA ASN A 127 -4.94 9.79 11.23
C ASN A 127 -4.83 8.39 11.82
N THR A 128 -4.73 8.30 13.15
CA THR A 128 -4.70 7.04 13.91
C THR A 128 -5.97 6.93 14.74
N ARG A 129 -6.83 5.98 14.39
CA ARG A 129 -8.12 5.75 15.07
C ARG A 129 -8.04 4.69 16.16
N ARG A 130 -7.17 3.70 15.99
CA ARG A 130 -6.90 2.61 16.93
C ARG A 130 -5.52 2.02 16.65
N ASP A 131 -5.06 1.17 17.52
CA ASP A 131 -3.83 0.42 17.26
C ASP A 131 -3.97 -0.38 15.97
N GLY A 132 -3.06 -0.15 15.05
CA GLY A 132 -3.04 -0.79 13.74
C GLY A 132 -1.66 -0.70 13.13
N LYS A 133 -1.37 -1.63 12.23
CA LYS A 133 -0.07 -1.69 11.55
C LYS A 133 -0.29 -1.90 10.07
N PHE A 134 0.60 -1.34 9.26
CA PHE A 134 0.68 -1.69 7.86
C PHE A 134 1.27 -3.09 7.71
N THR A 135 0.64 -3.90 6.87
CA THR A 135 1.14 -5.24 6.53
C THR A 135 2.44 -5.12 5.73
N ASN A 136 3.50 -5.73 6.21
CA ASN A 136 4.76 -5.78 5.47
C ASN A 136 4.79 -7.02 4.58
N ARG A 137 4.76 -6.83 3.25
CA ARG A 137 4.76 -7.92 2.25
C ARG A 137 6.00 -8.79 2.38
N ALA A 138 7.18 -8.21 2.60
CA ALA A 138 8.41 -8.96 2.64
C ALA A 138 8.44 -9.99 3.77
N LYS A 139 7.89 -9.65 4.94
CA LYS A 139 7.78 -10.59 6.07
C LYS A 139 6.90 -11.79 5.71
N ALA A 140 5.76 -11.56 5.08
CA ALA A 140 4.86 -12.63 4.65
C ALA A 140 5.52 -13.51 3.58
N LEU A 141 6.20 -12.91 2.61
CA LEU A 141 6.89 -13.64 1.56
C LEU A 141 8.09 -14.46 2.07
N VAL A 142 8.85 -13.96 3.04
CA VAL A 142 9.92 -14.73 3.68
C VAL A 142 9.35 -15.93 4.43
N LEU A 143 8.28 -15.73 5.20
CA LEU A 143 7.62 -16.83 5.91
C LEU A 143 7.10 -17.88 4.93
N GLU A 144 6.40 -17.47 3.86
CA GLU A 144 5.90 -18.39 2.84
C GLU A 144 7.05 -19.15 2.14
N SER A 145 8.13 -18.45 1.79
CA SER A 145 9.32 -19.08 1.19
C SER A 145 9.97 -20.09 2.13
N LEU A 146 10.01 -19.83 3.44
CA LEU A 146 10.51 -20.77 4.43
C LEU A 146 9.60 -22.01 4.56
N ILE A 147 8.27 -21.81 4.56
CA ILE A 147 7.31 -22.92 4.57
C ILE A 147 7.47 -23.78 3.32
N LEU A 148 7.59 -23.16 2.15
CA LEU A 148 7.80 -23.87 0.89
C LEU A 148 9.13 -24.62 0.86
N SER A 149 10.18 -24.11 1.50
CA SER A 149 11.49 -24.77 1.58
C SER A 149 11.47 -26.08 2.38
N THR A 150 10.49 -26.23 3.28
CA THR A 150 10.30 -27.49 4.02
C THR A 150 9.59 -28.58 3.20
N ARG A 151 9.01 -28.21 2.06
CA ARG A 151 8.29 -29.11 1.15
C ARG A 151 9.20 -29.56 0.00
N THR A 152 10.30 -30.22 0.35
CA THR A 152 11.28 -30.70 -0.62
C THR A 152 10.63 -31.63 -1.66
N GLY A 153 10.95 -31.40 -2.94
CA GLY A 153 10.44 -32.18 -4.06
C GLY A 153 9.18 -31.65 -4.75
N LEU A 154 8.52 -30.63 -4.20
CA LEU A 154 7.31 -30.04 -4.81
C LEU A 154 7.61 -28.78 -5.65
N ILE A 155 8.75 -28.13 -5.43
CA ILE A 155 9.17 -26.91 -6.15
C ILE A 155 10.64 -27.08 -6.55
N PRO A 156 11.04 -26.68 -7.76
CA PRO A 156 12.44 -26.66 -8.17
C PRO A 156 13.28 -25.81 -7.22
N GLN A 157 14.33 -26.38 -6.65
CA GLN A 157 15.17 -25.73 -5.63
C GLN A 157 15.73 -24.37 -6.09
N LYS A 158 16.07 -24.25 -7.38
CA LYS A 158 16.55 -22.98 -7.96
C LYS A 158 15.53 -21.83 -7.90
N GLU A 159 14.25 -22.14 -8.12
CA GLU A 159 13.17 -21.13 -8.04
C GLU A 159 12.95 -20.68 -6.60
N LEU A 160 13.00 -21.62 -5.65
CA LEU A 160 12.89 -21.33 -4.23
C LEU A 160 14.05 -20.46 -3.73
N GLU A 161 15.30 -20.80 -4.11
CA GLU A 161 16.48 -20.00 -3.75
C GLU A 161 16.44 -18.59 -4.34
N LYS A 162 15.94 -18.45 -5.57
CA LYS A 162 15.74 -17.14 -6.20
C LYS A 162 14.71 -16.31 -5.43
N ALA A 163 13.55 -16.89 -5.13
CA ALA A 163 12.48 -16.22 -4.37
C ALA A 163 12.97 -15.82 -2.97
N LEU A 164 13.68 -16.69 -2.27
CA LEU A 164 14.28 -16.38 -0.96
C LEU A 164 15.26 -15.21 -1.04
N LYS A 165 16.17 -15.20 -2.02
CA LYS A 165 17.14 -14.11 -2.20
C LYS A 165 16.44 -12.77 -2.50
N GLU A 166 15.47 -12.77 -3.39
CA GLU A 166 14.71 -11.55 -3.76
C GLU A 166 13.93 -11.01 -2.56
N ASN A 167 13.21 -11.87 -1.83
CA ASN A 167 12.42 -11.48 -0.67
C ASN A 167 13.31 -11.00 0.49
N TYR A 168 14.46 -11.67 0.71
CA TYR A 168 15.40 -11.28 1.77
C TYR A 168 16.06 -9.92 1.52
N ARG A 169 16.29 -9.54 0.25
CA ARG A 169 16.79 -8.18 -0.10
C ARG A 169 15.81 -7.07 0.27
N ILE A 170 14.51 -7.36 0.31
CA ILE A 170 13.46 -6.38 0.61
C ILE A 170 13.37 -6.10 2.12
N ILE A 171 13.83 -7.01 2.98
CA ILE A 171 13.76 -6.87 4.44
C ILE A 171 15.07 -6.45 5.11
N LYS A 172 16.17 -6.33 4.34
CA LYS A 172 17.44 -5.73 4.78
C LYS A 172 17.44 -4.23 4.51
#